data_fa8099e7da3d5631b7f257736a68bf1c
#
_entry.id   fa8099e7da3d5631b7f257736a68bf1c
#
_cell.length_a   1.000
_cell.length_b   1.000
_cell.length_c   1.000
_cell.angle_alpha   90.00
_cell.angle_beta   90.00
_cell.angle_gamma   90.00
#
_symmetry.space_group_name_H-M   'P 1'
#
loop_
_entity.id
_entity.type
_entity.pdbx_description
1 polymer ?
#
loop_
_entity_poly.entity_id
_entity_poly.type
_entity_poly.pdbx_seq_one_letter_code
_entity_poly.pdbx_strand_id
1 'polypeptide(L)'
;MTRWKRERAHFNYSITNERKQPHIYVEALGTPSASTENVLKSHGFKFDHNKCMYAAAQTNELRLFVAHDLDKIFSYDIQIYFNTEAKKELFAPDIQEIKDICYYFKIYKCYVDILNKDLFKICKPGSKSLLATYNTSFKTIDVFCKNKLQESYIYNDGKIEKMSIEKAAPKKKKKAALTDQQKINKILEEFPF
;
A
#
# COMPACT_ATOMS: atom_id res chain seq x y z
N MET A 1 -32.66 4.95 10.27
CA MET A 1 -31.94 4.84 8.97
C MET A 1 -30.92 3.72 9.10
N THR A 2 -31.12 2.57 8.47
CA THR A 2 -30.18 1.45 8.58
C THR A 2 -29.13 1.62 7.48
N ARG A 3 -27.91 1.84 7.89
CA ARG A 3 -26.76 1.90 6.97
C ARG A 3 -25.90 0.66 7.18
N TRP A 4 -25.63 -0.05 6.11
CA TRP A 4 -24.71 -1.18 6.12
C TRP A 4 -23.57 -0.90 5.14
N LYS A 5 -22.32 -1.07 5.59
CA LYS A 5 -21.11 -0.83 4.80
C LYS A 5 -20.18 -2.04 4.91
N ARG A 6 -19.57 -2.41 3.79
CA ARG A 6 -18.56 -3.47 3.70
C ARG A 6 -17.34 -2.96 2.92
N GLU A 7 -16.17 -3.15 3.49
CA GLU A 7 -14.91 -2.88 2.80
C GLU A 7 -14.50 -4.06 1.90
N ARG A 8 -13.95 -3.71 0.76
CA ARG A 8 -13.40 -4.63 -0.22
C ARG A 8 -11.94 -4.25 -0.53
N ALA A 9 -11.25 -5.13 -1.28
CA ALA A 9 -9.86 -4.89 -1.64
C ALA A 9 -9.65 -3.57 -2.39
N HIS A 10 -10.58 -3.20 -3.26
CA HIS A 10 -10.45 -2.05 -4.16
C HIS A 10 -11.57 -1.02 -4.03
N PHE A 11 -12.62 -1.33 -3.30
CA PHE A 11 -13.76 -0.44 -3.14
C PHE A 11 -14.50 -0.71 -1.82
N ASN A 12 -15.28 0.28 -1.40
CA ASN A 12 -16.26 0.15 -0.35
C ASN A 12 -17.67 0.19 -0.96
N TYR A 13 -18.62 -0.50 -0.38
CA TYR A 13 -20.02 -0.28 -0.73
C TYR A 13 -20.91 -0.11 0.50
N SER A 14 -21.97 0.65 0.34
CA SER A 14 -22.96 0.85 1.38
C SER A 14 -24.38 0.81 0.79
N ILE A 15 -25.32 0.40 1.61
CA ILE A 15 -26.74 0.42 1.27
C ILE A 15 -27.41 1.42 2.21
N THR A 16 -28.10 2.40 1.64
CA THR A 16 -28.80 3.43 2.42
C THR A 16 -30.22 3.59 1.92
N ASN A 17 -31.13 3.87 2.84
CA ASN A 17 -32.50 4.27 2.51
C ASN A 17 -32.55 5.80 2.35
N GLU A 18 -32.51 6.26 1.12
CA GLU A 18 -32.68 7.68 0.81
C GLU A 18 -34.03 7.89 0.12
N ARG A 19 -34.77 8.94 0.54
CA ARG A 19 -36.08 9.31 -0.04
C ARG A 19 -37.07 8.14 -0.15
N LYS A 20 -37.06 7.24 0.83
CA LYS A 20 -37.91 6.01 0.88
C LYS A 20 -37.56 4.96 -0.19
N GLN A 21 -36.46 5.11 -0.91
CA GLN A 21 -35.94 4.11 -1.83
C GLN A 21 -34.55 3.70 -1.42
N PRO A 22 -34.27 2.39 -1.33
CA PRO A 22 -32.92 1.93 -1.01
C PRO A 22 -32.00 2.11 -2.21
N HIS A 23 -30.80 2.63 -1.95
CA HIS A 23 -29.74 2.80 -2.94
C HIS A 23 -28.48 2.06 -2.51
N ILE A 24 -27.76 1.54 -3.48
CA ILE A 24 -26.40 1.00 -3.30
C ILE A 24 -25.43 2.06 -3.78
N TYR A 25 -24.46 2.38 -2.94
CA TYR A 25 -23.34 3.26 -3.26
C TYR A 25 -22.06 2.45 -3.29
N VAL A 26 -21.25 2.64 -4.33
CA VAL A 26 -19.92 2.07 -4.47
C VAL A 26 -18.91 3.22 -4.49
N GLU A 27 -18.06 3.25 -3.48
CA GLU A 27 -16.96 4.20 -3.35
C GLU A 27 -15.68 3.54 -3.88
N ALA A 28 -15.16 4.02 -4.98
CA ALA A 28 -13.88 3.59 -5.50
C ALA A 28 -12.72 4.18 -4.67
N LEU A 29 -11.72 3.36 -4.33
CA LEU A 29 -10.54 3.80 -3.58
C LEU A 29 -9.50 4.48 -4.48
N GLY A 30 -9.68 4.45 -5.79
CA GLY A 30 -8.86 5.09 -6.81
C GLY A 30 -9.69 5.42 -8.04
N THR A 31 -9.07 5.64 -9.19
CA THR A 31 -9.77 5.82 -10.47
C THR A 31 -10.05 4.45 -11.09
N PRO A 32 -11.32 4.01 -11.19
CA PRO A 32 -11.65 2.74 -11.83
C PRO A 32 -11.17 2.71 -13.28
N SER A 33 -10.79 1.54 -13.76
CA SER A 33 -10.48 1.36 -15.18
C SER A 33 -11.73 1.53 -16.05
N ALA A 34 -11.56 1.86 -17.32
CA ALA A 34 -12.68 2.01 -18.26
C ALA A 34 -13.54 0.73 -18.34
N SER A 35 -12.93 -0.45 -18.22
CA SER A 35 -13.68 -1.72 -18.18
C SER A 35 -14.56 -1.82 -16.93
N THR A 36 -14.05 -1.47 -15.76
CA THR A 36 -14.85 -1.43 -14.51
C THR A 36 -15.97 -0.41 -14.60
N GLU A 37 -15.70 0.78 -15.12
CA GLU A 37 -16.75 1.80 -15.32
C GLU A 37 -17.86 1.30 -16.25
N ASN A 38 -17.52 0.66 -17.36
CA ASN A 38 -18.51 0.12 -18.29
C ASN A 38 -19.37 -0.96 -17.64
N VAL A 39 -18.77 -1.83 -16.81
CA VAL A 39 -19.54 -2.83 -16.07
C VAL A 39 -20.46 -2.17 -15.04
N LEU A 40 -19.99 -1.19 -14.28
CA LEU A 40 -20.84 -0.44 -13.34
C LEU A 40 -22.02 0.22 -14.08
N LYS A 41 -21.75 0.87 -15.21
CA LYS A 41 -22.78 1.51 -16.05
C LYS A 41 -23.79 0.51 -16.60
N SER A 42 -23.36 -0.67 -17.05
CA SER A 42 -24.26 -1.74 -17.54
C SER A 42 -25.19 -2.30 -16.47
N HIS A 43 -24.79 -2.24 -15.21
CA HIS A 43 -25.60 -2.59 -14.04
C HIS A 43 -26.42 -1.41 -13.49
N GLY A 44 -26.51 -0.29 -14.22
CA GLY A 44 -27.33 0.85 -13.87
C GLY A 44 -26.72 1.82 -12.87
N PHE A 45 -25.44 1.67 -12.52
CA PHE A 45 -24.75 2.63 -11.68
C PHE A 45 -24.48 3.93 -12.46
N LYS A 46 -24.71 5.05 -11.78
CA LYS A 46 -24.35 6.40 -12.25
C LYS A 46 -23.39 7.04 -11.25
N PHE A 47 -22.39 7.76 -11.74
CA PHE A 47 -21.47 8.47 -10.87
C PHE A 47 -22.15 9.71 -10.29
N ASP A 48 -22.22 9.78 -8.97
CA ASP A 48 -22.72 10.96 -8.21
C ASP A 48 -21.52 11.85 -7.87
N HIS A 49 -21.39 12.96 -8.57
CA HIS A 49 -20.29 13.90 -8.38
C HIS A 49 -20.29 14.54 -6.98
N ASN A 50 -21.46 14.72 -6.35
CA ASN A 50 -21.55 15.33 -5.03
C ASN A 50 -21.03 14.41 -3.93
N LYS A 51 -21.21 13.09 -4.10
CA LYS A 51 -20.76 12.07 -3.15
C LYS A 51 -19.44 11.41 -3.56
N CYS A 52 -18.96 11.69 -4.78
CA CYS A 52 -17.82 11.01 -5.38
C CYS A 52 -17.95 9.47 -5.36
N MET A 53 -19.15 8.96 -5.63
CA MET A 53 -19.49 7.54 -5.58
C MET A 53 -20.38 7.16 -6.76
N TYR A 54 -20.33 5.88 -7.13
CA TYR A 54 -21.31 5.31 -8.05
C TYR A 54 -22.58 4.93 -7.29
N ALA A 55 -23.75 5.28 -7.81
CA ALA A 55 -25.03 5.06 -7.16
C ALA A 55 -26.02 4.35 -8.10
N ALA A 56 -26.76 3.40 -7.57
CA ALA A 56 -27.86 2.74 -8.26
C ALA A 56 -29.02 2.44 -7.30
N ALA A 57 -30.25 2.38 -7.83
CA ALA A 57 -31.38 1.88 -7.07
C ALA A 57 -31.16 0.41 -6.68
N GLN A 58 -31.46 0.05 -5.44
CA GLN A 58 -31.20 -1.29 -4.93
C GLN A 58 -32.17 -2.30 -5.55
N THR A 59 -31.62 -3.38 -6.11
CA THR A 59 -32.34 -4.63 -6.43
C THR A 59 -31.64 -5.80 -5.75
N ASN A 60 -32.30 -6.94 -5.64
CA ASN A 60 -31.66 -8.14 -5.08
C ASN A 60 -30.49 -8.62 -5.96
N GLU A 61 -30.61 -8.55 -7.27
CA GLU A 61 -29.56 -8.90 -8.22
C GLU A 61 -28.34 -7.99 -8.04
N LEU A 62 -28.56 -6.68 -7.90
CA LEU A 62 -27.50 -5.72 -7.73
C LEU A 62 -26.78 -5.89 -6.38
N ARG A 63 -27.50 -6.30 -5.33
CA ARG A 63 -26.88 -6.65 -4.04
C ARG A 63 -25.96 -7.85 -4.17
N LEU A 64 -26.39 -8.89 -4.87
CA LEU A 64 -25.58 -10.10 -5.12
C LEU A 64 -24.37 -9.76 -5.97
N PHE A 65 -24.56 -9.01 -7.05
CA PHE A 65 -23.47 -8.55 -7.91
C PHE A 65 -22.39 -7.80 -7.12
N VAL A 66 -22.76 -6.80 -6.33
CA VAL A 66 -21.77 -6.02 -5.54
C VAL A 66 -21.11 -6.88 -4.46
N ALA A 67 -21.84 -7.83 -3.89
CA ALA A 67 -21.33 -8.70 -2.82
C ALA A 67 -20.35 -9.77 -3.32
N HIS A 68 -20.53 -10.30 -4.54
CA HIS A 68 -19.83 -11.51 -4.98
C HIS A 68 -19.03 -11.35 -6.27
N ASP A 69 -19.46 -10.47 -7.17
CA ASP A 69 -18.91 -10.40 -8.52
C ASP A 69 -18.11 -9.12 -8.78
N LEU A 70 -18.48 -8.01 -8.17
CA LEU A 70 -17.82 -6.73 -8.39
C LEU A 70 -16.33 -6.79 -8.05
N ASP A 71 -15.94 -7.51 -6.99
CA ASP A 71 -14.54 -7.64 -6.58
C ASP A 71 -13.65 -8.35 -7.62
N LYS A 72 -14.25 -9.24 -8.44
CA LYS A 72 -13.55 -10.00 -9.48
C LYS A 72 -13.22 -9.17 -10.71
N ILE A 73 -14.03 -8.16 -10.98
CA ILE A 73 -13.95 -7.34 -12.20
C ILE A 73 -13.50 -5.91 -11.91
N PHE A 74 -13.41 -5.53 -10.63
CA PHE A 74 -13.01 -4.19 -10.26
C PHE A 74 -11.50 -4.02 -10.41
N SER A 75 -11.08 -3.12 -11.29
CA SER A 75 -9.69 -2.77 -11.51
C SER A 75 -9.50 -1.26 -11.58
N TYR A 76 -8.27 -0.82 -11.38
CA TYR A 76 -7.89 0.60 -11.41
C TYR A 76 -6.82 0.86 -12.45
N ASP A 77 -6.86 2.05 -13.02
CA ASP A 77 -5.74 2.57 -13.78
C ASP A 77 -4.69 3.11 -12.80
N ILE A 78 -3.55 2.43 -12.78
CA ILE A 78 -2.44 2.85 -11.93
C ILE A 78 -1.69 3.98 -12.63
N GLN A 79 -1.66 5.16 -12.00
CA GLN A 79 -0.95 6.33 -12.48
C GLN A 79 0.44 6.42 -11.83
N ILE A 80 1.48 6.04 -12.56
CA ILE A 80 2.86 6.11 -12.08
C ILE A 80 3.61 7.19 -12.83
N TYR A 81 4.12 8.16 -12.09
CA TYR A 81 4.99 9.21 -12.60
C TYR A 81 6.43 8.87 -12.25
N PHE A 82 7.28 8.78 -13.26
CA PHE A 82 8.70 8.48 -13.04
C PHE A 82 9.53 9.75 -13.08
N ASN A 83 10.48 9.89 -12.15
CA ASN A 83 11.57 10.83 -12.30
C ASN A 83 12.39 10.47 -13.54
N THR A 84 12.97 11.47 -14.18
CA THR A 84 13.78 11.30 -15.37
C THR A 84 14.94 10.33 -15.15
N GLU A 85 15.63 10.41 -14.02
CA GLU A 85 16.72 9.51 -13.67
C GLU A 85 16.22 8.08 -13.41
N ALA A 86 15.14 7.93 -12.63
CA ALA A 86 14.52 6.63 -12.39
C ALA A 86 14.07 5.95 -13.70
N LYS A 87 13.53 6.73 -14.65
CA LYS A 87 13.10 6.21 -15.94
C LYS A 87 14.24 5.72 -16.81
N LYS A 88 15.46 6.26 -16.67
CA LYS A 88 16.64 5.81 -17.41
C LYS A 88 17.19 4.48 -16.89
N GLU A 89 17.08 4.24 -15.57
CA GLU A 89 17.61 3.05 -14.91
C GLU A 89 16.65 1.85 -14.91
N LEU A 90 15.34 2.09 -15.11
CA LEU A 90 14.32 1.04 -15.10
C LEU A 90 14.14 0.40 -16.46
N PHE A 91 14.19 -0.92 -16.51
CA PHE A 91 13.81 -1.72 -17.66
C PHE A 91 12.31 -2.03 -17.67
N ALA A 92 11.79 -2.50 -18.79
CA ALA A 92 10.36 -2.82 -18.93
C ALA A 92 9.84 -3.84 -17.90
N PRO A 93 10.57 -4.92 -17.52
CA PRO A 93 10.18 -5.81 -16.45
C PRO A 93 10.05 -5.10 -15.10
N ASP A 94 11.02 -4.23 -14.74
CA ASP A 94 11.00 -3.51 -13.46
C ASP A 94 9.79 -2.57 -13.35
N ILE A 95 9.42 -1.94 -14.48
CA ILE A 95 8.23 -1.09 -14.56
C ILE A 95 6.96 -1.91 -14.30
N GLN A 96 6.89 -3.14 -14.83
CA GLN A 96 5.76 -4.03 -14.57
C GLN A 96 5.73 -4.47 -13.11
N GLU A 97 6.86 -4.84 -12.54
CA GLU A 97 6.98 -5.20 -11.12
C GLU A 97 6.53 -4.06 -10.20
N ILE A 98 6.92 -2.81 -10.50
CA ILE A 98 6.46 -1.62 -9.76
C ILE A 98 4.94 -1.45 -9.88
N LYS A 99 4.34 -1.73 -11.05
CA LYS A 99 2.88 -1.71 -11.20
C LYS A 99 2.21 -2.77 -10.34
N ASP A 100 2.74 -3.99 -10.32
CA ASP A 100 2.22 -5.08 -9.52
C ASP A 100 2.30 -4.77 -8.01
N ILE A 101 3.43 -4.18 -7.57
CA ILE A 101 3.62 -3.68 -6.21
C ILE A 101 2.57 -2.60 -5.89
N CYS A 102 2.42 -1.62 -6.76
CA CYS A 102 1.43 -0.56 -6.57
C CYS A 102 0.01 -1.12 -6.47
N TYR A 103 -0.34 -2.08 -7.32
CA TYR A 103 -1.64 -2.72 -7.29
C TYR A 103 -1.86 -3.50 -5.99
N TYR A 104 -0.90 -4.31 -5.58
CA TYR A 104 -0.97 -5.12 -4.36
C TYR A 104 -1.19 -4.25 -3.10
N PHE A 105 -0.44 -3.15 -2.99
CA PHE A 105 -0.53 -2.22 -1.85
C PHE A 105 -1.58 -1.11 -2.03
N LYS A 106 -2.41 -1.17 -3.09
CA LYS A 106 -3.48 -0.19 -3.40
C LYS A 106 -2.94 1.24 -3.56
N ILE A 107 -1.78 1.36 -4.17
CA ILE A 107 -1.13 2.64 -4.48
C ILE A 107 -1.52 3.02 -5.92
N TYR A 108 -2.70 3.59 -6.11
CA TYR A 108 -3.24 3.87 -7.46
C TYR A 108 -2.65 5.12 -8.12
N LYS A 109 -1.96 5.94 -7.34
CA LYS A 109 -1.25 7.12 -7.85
C LYS A 109 0.04 7.34 -7.08
N CYS A 110 1.18 7.31 -7.76
CA CYS A 110 2.48 7.48 -7.12
C CYS A 110 3.49 8.19 -8.01
N TYR A 111 4.57 8.61 -7.38
CA TYR A 111 5.77 9.13 -8.01
C TYR A 111 6.95 8.23 -7.66
N VAL A 112 7.65 7.74 -8.68
CA VAL A 112 8.82 6.87 -8.53
C VAL A 112 10.09 7.67 -8.74
N ASP A 113 10.96 7.61 -7.77
CA ASP A 113 12.26 8.27 -7.76
C ASP A 113 13.37 7.24 -7.45
N ILE A 114 14.60 7.54 -7.86
CA ILE A 114 15.76 6.69 -7.61
C ILE A 114 16.43 7.08 -6.29
N LEU A 115 16.81 6.09 -5.48
CA LEU A 115 17.71 6.29 -4.33
C LEU A 115 19.14 5.92 -4.69
N ASN A 116 19.31 4.80 -5.37
CA ASN A 116 20.57 4.34 -5.95
C ASN A 116 20.25 3.41 -7.13
N LYS A 117 21.25 2.85 -7.79
CA LYS A 117 21.14 2.07 -9.02
C LYS A 117 20.03 1.01 -9.01
N ASP A 118 19.84 0.33 -7.88
CA ASP A 118 18.91 -0.80 -7.77
C ASP A 118 17.76 -0.53 -6.78
N LEU A 119 17.72 0.65 -6.16
CA LEU A 119 16.73 0.98 -5.11
C LEU A 119 15.89 2.18 -5.49
N PHE A 120 14.60 1.96 -5.62
CA PHE A 120 13.60 2.95 -6.03
C PHE A 120 12.67 3.31 -4.88
N LYS A 121 12.30 4.58 -4.80
CA LYS A 121 11.28 5.11 -3.88
C LYS A 121 9.95 5.23 -4.57
N ILE A 122 8.91 4.75 -3.92
CA ILE A 122 7.51 4.95 -4.33
C ILE A 122 6.89 5.93 -3.33
N CYS A 123 6.60 7.13 -3.79
CA CYS A 123 6.14 8.24 -2.96
C CYS A 123 4.73 8.68 -3.33
N LYS A 124 4.02 9.31 -2.38
CA LYS A 124 2.74 9.96 -2.66
C LYS A 124 2.98 11.20 -3.53
N PRO A 125 2.22 11.41 -4.63
CA PRO A 125 2.37 12.59 -5.48
C PRO A 125 2.15 13.88 -4.70
N GLY A 126 2.99 14.88 -4.99
CA GLY A 126 2.90 16.20 -4.34
C GLY A 126 3.34 16.23 -2.89
N SER A 127 3.83 15.12 -2.34
CA SER A 127 4.40 15.08 -0.99
C SER A 127 5.68 14.24 -0.98
N LYS A 128 6.54 14.47 0.02
CA LYS A 128 7.74 13.64 0.25
C LYS A 128 7.43 12.37 1.05
N SER A 129 6.16 12.03 1.23
CA SER A 129 5.78 10.84 2.01
C SER A 129 6.15 9.58 1.25
N LEU A 130 7.05 8.80 1.84
CA LEU A 130 7.47 7.51 1.34
C LEU A 130 6.37 6.47 1.63
N LEU A 131 5.94 5.76 0.60
CA LEU A 131 4.96 4.69 0.67
C LEU A 131 5.65 3.33 0.69
N ALA A 132 6.60 3.14 -0.23
CA ALA A 132 7.41 1.93 -0.29
C ALA A 132 8.78 2.22 -0.90
N THR A 133 9.72 1.30 -0.70
CA THR A 133 10.93 1.18 -1.53
C THR A 133 10.94 -0.17 -2.21
N TYR A 134 11.53 -0.23 -3.39
CA TYR A 134 11.70 -1.47 -4.14
C TYR A 134 13.15 -1.61 -4.59
N ASN A 135 13.76 -2.74 -4.26
CA ASN A 135 15.09 -3.11 -4.71
C ASN A 135 14.98 -4.12 -5.85
N THR A 136 15.38 -3.72 -7.06
CA THR A 136 15.26 -4.53 -8.27
C THR A 136 16.21 -5.72 -8.30
N SER A 137 17.39 -5.64 -7.66
CA SER A 137 18.37 -6.72 -7.61
C SER A 137 18.00 -7.81 -6.60
N PHE A 138 17.50 -7.42 -5.43
CA PHE A 138 17.10 -8.36 -4.38
C PHE A 138 15.62 -8.69 -4.38
N LYS A 139 14.84 -8.03 -5.26
CA LYS A 139 13.38 -8.19 -5.35
C LYS A 139 12.67 -7.95 -4.01
N THR A 140 13.23 -7.07 -3.17
CA THR A 140 12.67 -6.75 -1.84
C THR A 140 11.87 -5.46 -1.86
N ILE A 141 10.78 -5.45 -1.12
CA ILE A 141 9.86 -4.33 -0.99
C ILE A 141 9.76 -3.98 0.49
N ASP A 142 10.06 -2.74 0.84
CA ASP A 142 9.84 -2.22 2.18
C ASP A 142 8.67 -1.23 2.15
N VAL A 143 7.69 -1.43 3.01
CA VAL A 143 6.47 -0.60 3.10
C VAL A 143 6.57 0.31 4.31
N PHE A 144 6.19 1.57 4.12
CA PHE A 144 6.33 2.63 5.11
C PHE A 144 4.98 3.26 5.47
N CYS A 145 4.82 3.60 6.74
CA CYS A 145 3.74 4.46 7.21
C CYS A 145 4.34 5.62 8.01
N LYS A 146 4.01 6.86 7.62
CA LYS A 146 4.59 8.08 8.23
C LYS A 146 6.13 8.04 8.26
N ASN A 147 6.75 7.60 7.16
CA ASN A 147 8.19 7.41 6.98
C ASN A 147 8.85 6.40 7.95
N LYS A 148 8.07 5.54 8.59
CA LYS A 148 8.59 4.44 9.42
C LYS A 148 8.34 3.13 8.72
N LEU A 149 9.37 2.28 8.63
CA LEU A 149 9.25 0.93 8.10
C LEU A 149 8.20 0.15 8.91
N GLN A 150 7.25 -0.43 8.20
CA GLN A 150 6.19 -1.26 8.77
C GLN A 150 6.46 -2.73 8.52
N GLU A 151 6.65 -3.08 7.27
CA GLU A 151 6.75 -4.46 6.83
C GLU A 151 7.69 -4.56 5.62
N SER A 152 8.31 -5.72 5.45
CA SER A 152 9.13 -6.05 4.29
C SER A 152 8.54 -7.27 3.58
N TYR A 153 8.67 -7.27 2.25
CA TYR A 153 8.13 -8.29 1.37
C TYR A 153 9.17 -8.67 0.32
N ILE A 154 8.98 -9.83 -0.29
CA ILE A 154 9.74 -10.27 -1.47
C ILE A 154 8.80 -10.35 -2.66
N TYR A 155 9.26 -9.88 -3.81
CA TYR A 155 8.58 -10.04 -5.09
C TYR A 155 9.15 -11.26 -5.81
N ASN A 156 8.30 -12.20 -6.18
CA ASN A 156 8.71 -13.40 -6.87
C ASN A 156 7.69 -13.76 -7.96
N ASP A 157 8.05 -13.58 -9.21
CA ASP A 157 7.25 -13.91 -10.40
C ASP A 157 5.77 -13.49 -10.31
N GLY A 158 5.54 -12.21 -10.02
CA GLY A 158 4.19 -11.64 -9.88
C GLY A 158 3.51 -11.92 -8.55
N LYS A 159 4.17 -12.61 -7.61
CA LYS A 159 3.68 -12.83 -6.25
C LYS A 159 4.44 -11.97 -5.26
N ILE A 160 3.70 -11.41 -4.31
CA ILE A 160 4.27 -10.62 -3.22
C ILE A 160 4.02 -11.36 -1.92
N GLU A 161 5.10 -11.76 -1.27
CA GLU A 161 5.07 -12.54 -0.05
C GLU A 161 5.70 -11.76 1.10
N LYS A 162 5.06 -11.79 2.26
CA LYS A 162 5.57 -11.11 3.45
C LYS A 162 6.81 -11.82 3.97
N MET A 163 7.89 -11.07 4.16
CA MET A 163 9.10 -11.59 4.80
C MET A 163 8.83 -11.80 6.29
N SER A 164 9.04 -13.03 6.76
CA SER A 164 9.09 -13.29 8.20
C SER A 164 10.37 -12.69 8.74
N ILE A 165 10.28 -11.49 9.31
CA ILE A 165 11.39 -10.97 10.11
C ILE A 165 11.40 -11.84 11.37
N GLU A 166 12.22 -12.89 11.40
CA GLU A 166 12.64 -13.43 12.68
C GLU A 166 13.21 -12.24 13.45
N LYS A 167 12.49 -11.82 14.47
CA LYS A 167 13.00 -10.80 15.41
C LYS A 167 14.30 -11.38 15.94
N ALA A 168 15.42 -10.96 15.36
CA ALA A 168 16.72 -11.20 15.96
C ALA A 168 16.56 -10.71 17.41
N ALA A 169 16.52 -11.66 18.35
CA ALA A 169 16.41 -11.35 19.77
C ALA A 169 17.44 -10.26 20.04
N PRO A 170 17.07 -9.16 20.71
CA PRO A 170 18.01 -8.07 20.96
C PRO A 170 19.22 -8.73 21.60
N LYS A 171 20.35 -8.74 20.87
CA LYS A 171 21.62 -9.19 21.44
C LYS A 171 21.79 -8.32 22.68
N LYS A 172 21.51 -8.88 23.87
CA LYS A 172 21.86 -8.24 25.12
C LYS A 172 23.31 -7.87 24.97
N LYS A 173 23.60 -6.57 24.86
CA LYS A 173 24.98 -6.07 24.95
C LYS A 173 25.49 -6.66 26.26
N LYS A 174 26.27 -7.72 26.19
CA LYS A 174 27.07 -8.17 27.33
C LYS A 174 27.86 -6.90 27.69
N LYS A 175 27.55 -6.30 28.84
CA LYS A 175 28.43 -5.31 29.43
C LYS A 175 29.79 -5.97 29.44
N ALA A 176 30.70 -5.47 28.64
CA ALA A 176 32.08 -5.95 28.65
C ALA A 176 32.52 -5.86 30.12
N ALA A 177 32.88 -6.98 30.68
CA ALA A 177 33.43 -6.98 32.02
C ALA A 177 34.67 -6.06 31.97
N LEU A 178 34.71 -5.06 32.83
CA LEU A 178 35.86 -4.18 32.96
C LEU A 178 37.11 -5.06 33.11
N THR A 179 38.10 -4.81 32.28
CA THR A 179 39.42 -5.45 32.45
C THR A 179 39.95 -5.15 33.86
N ASP A 180 40.77 -6.04 34.39
CA ASP A 180 41.28 -5.85 35.77
C ASP A 180 42.02 -4.51 35.92
N GLN A 181 42.67 -4.01 34.85
CA GLN A 181 43.28 -2.70 34.81
C GLN A 181 42.25 -1.55 34.96
N GLN A 182 41.09 -1.67 34.36
CA GLN A 182 39.99 -0.68 34.49
C GLN A 182 39.36 -0.70 35.88
N LYS A 183 39.33 -1.85 36.54
CA LYS A 183 38.88 -1.95 37.93
C LYS A 183 39.85 -1.30 38.89
N ILE A 184 41.18 -1.49 38.67
CA ILE A 184 42.23 -0.89 39.46
C ILE A 184 42.21 0.65 39.33
N ASN A 185 42.09 1.17 38.09
CA ASN A 185 42.02 2.60 37.88
C ASN A 185 40.79 3.24 38.52
N LYS A 186 39.65 2.58 38.52
CA LYS A 186 38.44 3.07 39.20
C LYS A 186 38.60 3.10 40.73
N ILE A 187 39.29 2.14 41.30
CA ILE A 187 39.60 2.14 42.77
C ILE A 187 40.58 3.28 43.10
N LEU A 188 41.54 3.58 42.27
CA LEU A 188 42.50 4.68 42.52
C LEU A 188 41.87 6.07 42.35
N GLU A 189 40.80 6.21 41.55
CA GLU A 189 40.02 7.44 41.45
C GLU A 189 39.10 7.68 42.67
N GLU A 190 38.61 6.60 43.27
CA GLU A 190 37.70 6.67 44.43
C GLU A 190 38.44 6.90 45.80
N PHE A 191 39.77 6.68 45.84
CA PHE A 191 40.63 6.88 47.01
C PHE A 191 41.91 7.62 46.66
N PRO A 192 41.82 8.96 46.45
CA PRO A 192 43.05 9.77 46.27
C PRO A 192 43.79 9.85 47.62
N PHE A 193 45.07 9.43 47.63
CA PHE A 193 45.94 9.62 48.74
C PHE A 193 46.34 11.10 48.92
#